data_ccd28c1339fb56eb5265d50826954fe8
#
_entry.id   ccd28c1339fb56eb5265d50826954fe8
#
_cell.length_a   1.000
_cell.length_b   1.000
_cell.length_c   1.000
_cell.angle_alpha   90.00
_cell.angle_beta   90.00
_cell.angle_gamma   90.00
#
_symmetry.space_group_name_H-M   'P 1'
#
loop_
_entity.id
_entity.type
_entity.pdbx_description
1 polymer ?
#
loop_
_entity_poly.entity_id
_entity_poly.type
_entity_poly.pdbx_seq_one_letter_code
_entity_poly.pdbx_strand_id
1 'polypeptide(L)'
;MSSEKILWVDDEIDLLKSHSLFLEKRGYKVVPCNNGQDALNLIRTSSFDVVLLDENMPGINGIETLNEIKSINPNVPVIMITKNEEEQIMEEALGGKISDYLIKPVNPNQILLALKKLFLYKDLIQEKTINNYQQEFNKISLELNQLATAKEWTDLYLKMVYWEIELESLDDPGMLEILQNQIKEANRLFAKYISENYGNWIKNNNGPLLSNNILKEKLFPQLKSNHKQSTLLLIIDNLRYDQWKIISPIIQNYYQIKEEFPYFSILPTATHYARNAIFSGLMPLEMQKIHPDLWVNEDEKSGKNLNEKSFLFSHLKRIKLDLKFNYSKITNIKAGRDLVAKIQNYQKDDLLVVVYNFVDMISHAKTEMEIIKELASDNKAFRSLTLSWFKNSPLLEIIQKASELRFDLVITTDHGTINVDKAIEVIGTKETSSNLRYKTGQSISYNKKEVLEIIDPTELKLPSPQINSKFIFAKEQGYFVYQNNF
;
A
#
# COMPACT_ATOMS: atom_id res chain seq x y z
N MET A 1 -27.68 11.08 -18.29
CA MET A 1 -27.61 10.94 -16.83
C MET A 1 -27.97 9.49 -16.52
N SER A 2 -27.07 8.72 -15.90
CA SER A 2 -27.37 7.39 -15.40
C SER A 2 -28.39 7.53 -14.27
N SER A 3 -29.43 6.72 -14.24
CA SER A 3 -30.40 6.74 -13.15
C SER A 3 -29.79 6.05 -11.94
N GLU A 4 -29.73 6.71 -10.78
CA GLU A 4 -29.21 6.15 -9.54
C GLU A 4 -30.02 4.91 -9.16
N LYS A 5 -29.30 3.83 -8.80
CA LYS A 5 -29.84 2.52 -8.50
C LYS A 5 -29.99 2.31 -7.00
N ILE A 6 -31.22 2.17 -6.54
CA ILE A 6 -31.59 2.03 -5.13
C ILE A 6 -31.91 0.56 -4.86
N LEU A 7 -31.28 -0.07 -3.87
CA LEU A 7 -31.76 -1.31 -3.29
C LEU A 7 -32.69 -0.97 -2.11
N TRP A 8 -33.94 -1.39 -2.17
CA TRP A 8 -34.89 -1.17 -1.08
C TRP A 8 -35.24 -2.50 -0.42
N VAL A 9 -34.80 -2.67 0.82
CA VAL A 9 -34.95 -3.88 1.62
C VAL A 9 -35.97 -3.64 2.72
N ASP A 10 -37.12 -4.30 2.61
CA ASP A 10 -38.24 -4.18 3.58
C ASP A 10 -39.11 -5.45 3.44
N ASP A 11 -39.45 -6.15 4.50
CA ASP A 11 -40.25 -7.38 4.44
C ASP A 11 -41.68 -7.13 3.94
N GLU A 12 -42.17 -5.88 4.07
CA GLU A 12 -43.45 -5.43 3.54
C GLU A 12 -43.31 -4.66 2.19
N ILE A 13 -42.21 -4.83 1.45
CA ILE A 13 -41.91 -4.09 0.22
C ILE A 13 -43.02 -4.10 -0.81
N ASP A 14 -43.81 -5.17 -0.88
CA ASP A 14 -44.96 -5.27 -1.77
C ASP A 14 -46.02 -4.23 -1.47
N LEU A 15 -46.20 -3.79 -0.24
CA LEU A 15 -47.10 -2.74 0.18
C LEU A 15 -46.59 -1.35 -0.21
N LEU A 16 -45.26 -1.22 -0.45
CA LEU A 16 -44.58 0.02 -0.79
C LEU A 16 -44.42 0.27 -2.30
N LYS A 17 -45.15 -0.47 -3.15
CA LYS A 17 -45.12 -0.32 -4.61
C LYS A 17 -45.42 1.11 -5.08
N SER A 18 -46.34 1.81 -4.41
CA SER A 18 -46.65 3.19 -4.75
C SER A 18 -45.48 4.14 -4.50
N HIS A 19 -44.67 3.87 -3.48
CA HIS A 19 -43.47 4.64 -3.13
C HIS A 19 -42.35 4.37 -4.14
N SER A 20 -42.16 3.11 -4.53
CA SER A 20 -41.19 2.73 -5.56
C SER A 20 -41.54 3.39 -6.91
N LEU A 21 -42.80 3.32 -7.36
CA LEU A 21 -43.26 4.00 -8.58
C LEU A 21 -43.10 5.55 -8.49
N PHE A 22 -43.27 6.13 -7.30
CA PHE A 22 -43.03 7.55 -7.10
C PHE A 22 -41.57 7.95 -7.31
N LEU A 23 -40.62 7.12 -6.86
CA LEU A 23 -39.18 7.33 -7.06
C LEU A 23 -38.77 7.06 -8.52
N GLU A 24 -39.30 6.01 -9.13
CA GLU A 24 -39.03 5.68 -10.54
C GLU A 24 -39.48 6.80 -11.49
N LYS A 25 -40.62 7.41 -11.26
CA LYS A 25 -41.11 8.58 -12.02
C LYS A 25 -40.18 9.80 -11.89
N ARG A 26 -39.26 9.80 -10.91
CA ARG A 26 -38.27 10.87 -10.68
C ARG A 26 -36.87 10.50 -11.16
N GLY A 27 -36.74 9.38 -11.86
CA GLY A 27 -35.52 8.99 -12.52
C GLY A 27 -34.64 8.00 -11.74
N TYR A 28 -35.07 7.55 -10.56
CA TYR A 28 -34.37 6.51 -9.81
C TYR A 28 -34.71 5.11 -10.34
N LYS A 29 -33.81 4.17 -10.20
CA LYS A 29 -34.05 2.76 -10.47
C LYS A 29 -34.15 1.98 -9.16
N VAL A 30 -35.36 1.58 -8.78
CA VAL A 30 -35.60 0.88 -7.53
C VAL A 30 -35.56 -0.63 -7.74
N VAL A 31 -34.76 -1.34 -6.95
CA VAL A 31 -34.71 -2.80 -6.89
C VAL A 31 -35.28 -3.22 -5.53
N PRO A 32 -36.50 -3.78 -5.50
CA PRO A 32 -37.14 -4.23 -4.28
C PRO A 32 -36.51 -5.54 -3.79
N CYS A 33 -36.41 -5.69 -2.47
CA CYS A 33 -35.92 -6.89 -1.80
C CYS A 33 -36.70 -7.08 -0.50
N ASN A 34 -37.14 -8.29 -0.19
CA ASN A 34 -38.04 -8.56 0.94
C ASN A 34 -37.33 -9.14 2.19
N ASN A 35 -36.04 -9.33 2.15
CA ASN A 35 -35.28 -9.85 3.31
C ASN A 35 -33.80 -9.51 3.23
N GLY A 36 -33.10 -9.56 4.38
CA GLY A 36 -31.68 -9.25 4.47
C GLY A 36 -30.77 -10.21 3.71
N GLN A 37 -31.07 -11.50 3.70
CA GLN A 37 -30.23 -12.51 3.03
C GLN A 37 -30.17 -12.30 1.52
N ASP A 38 -31.29 -12.02 0.88
CA ASP A 38 -31.35 -11.74 -0.55
C ASP A 38 -30.70 -10.38 -0.88
N ALA A 39 -30.83 -9.39 0.01
CA ALA A 39 -30.13 -8.13 -0.11
C ALA A 39 -28.61 -8.31 -0.13
N LEU A 40 -28.05 -9.14 0.75
CA LEU A 40 -26.63 -9.47 0.77
C LEU A 40 -26.17 -10.17 -0.53
N ASN A 41 -27.00 -11.06 -1.08
CA ASN A 41 -26.71 -11.70 -2.36
C ASN A 41 -26.70 -10.71 -3.52
N LEU A 42 -27.64 -9.75 -3.52
CA LEU A 42 -27.71 -8.69 -4.53
C LEU A 42 -26.50 -7.74 -4.45
N ILE A 43 -26.08 -7.37 -3.24
CA ILE A 43 -24.90 -6.50 -3.04
C ILE A 43 -23.60 -7.18 -3.50
N ARG A 44 -23.50 -8.50 -3.40
CA ARG A 44 -22.34 -9.26 -3.91
C ARG A 44 -22.29 -9.33 -5.44
N THR A 45 -23.43 -9.27 -6.11
CA THR A 45 -23.55 -9.51 -7.56
C THR A 45 -23.84 -8.24 -8.38
N SER A 46 -24.21 -7.15 -7.72
CA SER A 46 -24.62 -5.90 -8.37
C SER A 46 -24.19 -4.69 -7.55
N SER A 47 -23.91 -3.58 -8.24
CA SER A 47 -23.66 -2.29 -7.59
C SER A 47 -24.97 -1.53 -7.36
N PHE A 48 -25.03 -0.81 -6.23
CA PHE A 48 -26.12 0.09 -5.87
C PHE A 48 -25.53 1.41 -5.39
N ASP A 49 -26.21 2.53 -5.69
CA ASP A 49 -25.81 3.87 -5.27
C ASP A 49 -26.25 4.18 -3.85
N VAL A 50 -27.31 3.52 -3.36
CA VAL A 50 -27.80 3.62 -1.99
C VAL A 50 -28.65 2.40 -1.64
N VAL A 51 -28.67 2.04 -0.36
CA VAL A 51 -29.57 1.03 0.21
C VAL A 51 -30.55 1.70 1.16
N LEU A 52 -31.84 1.49 0.95
CA LEU A 52 -32.88 1.75 1.93
C LEU A 52 -33.12 0.45 2.68
N LEU A 53 -32.95 0.45 4.00
CA LEU A 53 -32.94 -0.79 4.79
C LEU A 53 -33.88 -0.67 6.00
N ASP A 54 -34.89 -1.52 6.02
CA ASP A 54 -35.75 -1.65 7.18
C ASP A 54 -34.99 -2.29 8.36
N GLU A 55 -35.22 -1.76 9.55
CA GLU A 55 -34.61 -2.29 10.78
C GLU A 55 -35.23 -3.62 11.20
N ASN A 56 -36.56 -3.72 11.11
CA ASN A 56 -37.32 -4.84 11.68
C ASN A 56 -37.75 -5.82 10.60
N MET A 57 -36.89 -6.75 10.25
CA MET A 57 -37.17 -7.80 9.28
C MET A 57 -37.06 -9.20 9.91
N PRO A 58 -37.87 -10.16 9.47
CA PRO A 58 -37.74 -11.54 9.94
C PRO A 58 -36.46 -12.19 9.41
N GLY A 59 -35.85 -13.05 10.24
CA GLY A 59 -34.59 -13.71 9.92
C GLY A 59 -33.41 -12.85 10.35
N ILE A 60 -32.62 -12.34 9.40
CA ILE A 60 -31.52 -11.40 9.65
C ILE A 60 -32.14 -10.01 9.74
N ASN A 61 -31.99 -9.36 10.90
CA ASN A 61 -32.51 -8.00 11.12
C ASN A 61 -31.72 -6.92 10.34
N GLY A 62 -32.25 -5.68 10.31
CA GLY A 62 -31.63 -4.59 9.57
C GLY A 62 -30.24 -4.22 10.06
N ILE A 63 -29.99 -4.27 11.37
CA ILE A 63 -28.67 -3.95 11.95
C ILE A 63 -27.61 -5.00 11.57
N GLU A 64 -27.98 -6.27 11.66
CA GLU A 64 -27.11 -7.38 11.20
C GLU A 64 -26.85 -7.28 9.71
N THR A 65 -27.90 -7.02 8.93
CA THR A 65 -27.80 -6.79 7.47
C THR A 65 -26.88 -5.60 7.14
N LEU A 66 -27.00 -4.47 7.85
CA LEU A 66 -26.12 -3.30 7.71
C LEU A 66 -24.65 -3.66 7.94
N ASN A 67 -24.37 -4.39 9.02
CA ASN A 67 -22.99 -4.79 9.34
C ASN A 67 -22.37 -5.66 8.23
N GLU A 68 -23.14 -6.60 7.71
CA GLU A 68 -22.71 -7.45 6.58
C GLU A 68 -22.56 -6.65 5.28
N ILE A 69 -23.52 -5.74 4.95
CA ILE A 69 -23.41 -4.85 3.79
C ILE A 69 -22.11 -4.04 3.89
N LYS A 70 -21.83 -3.45 5.04
CA LYS A 70 -20.61 -2.63 5.25
C LYS A 70 -19.33 -3.45 5.25
N SER A 71 -19.40 -4.74 5.58
CA SER A 71 -18.29 -5.68 5.42
C SER A 71 -18.00 -5.99 3.94
N ILE A 72 -19.05 -6.14 3.11
CA ILE A 72 -18.95 -6.43 1.68
C ILE A 72 -18.56 -5.16 0.90
N ASN A 73 -19.28 -4.06 1.14
CA ASN A 73 -19.06 -2.76 0.50
C ASN A 73 -19.11 -1.63 1.56
N PRO A 74 -17.97 -1.23 2.13
CA PRO A 74 -17.90 -0.17 3.15
C PRO A 74 -18.46 1.18 2.70
N ASN A 75 -18.38 1.47 1.39
CA ASN A 75 -18.66 2.78 0.83
C ASN A 75 -20.12 2.96 0.38
N VAL A 76 -20.91 1.89 0.26
CA VAL A 76 -22.31 2.04 -0.15
C VAL A 76 -23.10 2.77 0.93
N PRO A 77 -23.76 3.89 0.61
CA PRO A 77 -24.60 4.60 1.57
C PRO A 77 -25.80 3.76 1.98
N VAL A 78 -26.15 3.75 3.26
CA VAL A 78 -27.33 3.07 3.79
C VAL A 78 -28.17 4.07 4.54
N ILE A 79 -29.45 4.15 4.18
CA ILE A 79 -30.50 4.90 4.89
C ILE A 79 -31.34 3.88 5.63
N MET A 80 -31.31 3.92 6.96
CA MET A 80 -32.12 3.03 7.78
C MET A 80 -33.56 3.53 7.86
N ILE A 81 -34.51 2.61 7.85
CA ILE A 81 -35.94 2.86 8.05
C ILE A 81 -36.35 2.17 9.34
N THR A 82 -36.84 2.92 10.32
CA THR A 82 -37.06 2.41 11.69
C THR A 82 -38.42 2.85 12.24
N LYS A 83 -38.92 2.12 13.24
CA LYS A 83 -40.08 2.51 14.05
C LYS A 83 -39.69 3.23 15.35
N ASN A 84 -38.40 3.31 15.67
CA ASN A 84 -37.92 3.84 16.94
C ASN A 84 -37.53 5.32 16.83
N GLU A 85 -38.00 6.17 17.76
CA GLU A 85 -37.74 7.61 17.79
C GLU A 85 -36.49 7.98 18.62
N GLU A 86 -35.81 7.01 19.25
CA GLU A 86 -34.65 7.29 20.11
C GLU A 86 -33.36 7.45 19.27
N GLU A 87 -33.21 8.65 18.75
CA GLU A 87 -32.16 9.13 17.86
C GLU A 87 -30.73 8.92 18.39
N GLN A 88 -30.50 9.18 19.68
CA GLN A 88 -29.18 9.11 20.32
C GLN A 88 -28.64 7.67 20.48
N ILE A 89 -29.51 6.71 20.73
CA ILE A 89 -29.11 5.29 20.93
C ILE A 89 -28.73 4.65 19.60
N MET A 90 -29.34 5.10 18.49
CA MET A 90 -29.01 4.60 17.16
C MET A 90 -27.69 5.16 16.63
N GLU A 91 -27.38 6.44 16.80
CA GLU A 91 -26.09 7.01 16.38
C GLU A 91 -24.91 6.38 17.14
N GLU A 92 -25.04 6.16 18.45
CA GLU A 92 -24.00 5.50 19.25
C GLU A 92 -23.85 4.01 18.90
N ALA A 93 -24.96 3.29 18.67
CA ALA A 93 -24.92 1.86 18.37
C ALA A 93 -24.43 1.53 16.95
N LEU A 94 -24.63 2.42 15.98
CA LEU A 94 -24.31 2.20 14.58
C LEU A 94 -23.01 2.90 14.12
N GLY A 95 -22.42 3.75 14.97
CA GLY A 95 -21.04 4.24 14.85
C GLY A 95 -20.68 4.81 13.46
N GLY A 96 -21.56 5.63 12.84
CA GLY A 96 -21.31 6.23 11.54
C GLY A 96 -21.44 5.28 10.35
N LYS A 97 -22.02 4.10 10.52
CA LYS A 97 -22.26 3.13 9.43
C LYS A 97 -23.47 3.47 8.56
N ILE A 98 -24.38 4.34 9.04
CA ILE A 98 -25.55 4.81 8.30
C ILE A 98 -25.30 6.21 7.75
N SER A 99 -25.92 6.51 6.61
CA SER A 99 -25.84 7.85 5.98
C SER A 99 -26.99 8.77 6.38
N ASP A 100 -28.14 8.19 6.68
CA ASP A 100 -29.32 8.89 7.20
C ASP A 100 -30.30 7.86 7.78
N TYR A 101 -31.37 8.31 8.44
CA TYR A 101 -32.46 7.43 8.90
C TYR A 101 -33.82 8.08 8.65
N LEU A 102 -34.87 7.24 8.53
CA LEU A 102 -36.25 7.63 8.32
C LEU A 102 -37.16 6.89 9.32
N ILE A 103 -38.11 7.59 9.90
CA ILE A 103 -39.03 7.03 10.89
C ILE A 103 -40.32 6.60 10.21
N LYS A 104 -40.79 5.37 10.46
CA LYS A 104 -42.08 4.86 9.96
C LYS A 104 -43.27 5.53 10.69
N PRO A 105 -44.35 5.92 10.01
CA PRO A 105 -44.64 5.68 8.61
C PRO A 105 -43.90 6.63 7.66
N VAL A 106 -43.22 6.05 6.65
CA VAL A 106 -42.38 6.82 5.73
C VAL A 106 -43.21 7.43 4.61
N ASN A 107 -43.11 8.74 4.43
CA ASN A 107 -43.70 9.43 3.30
C ASN A 107 -42.74 9.39 2.08
N PRO A 108 -43.23 9.12 0.84
CA PRO A 108 -42.37 9.13 -0.36
C PRO A 108 -41.55 10.40 -0.55
N ASN A 109 -42.05 11.55 -0.11
CA ASN A 109 -41.30 12.81 -0.18
C ASN A 109 -40.15 12.88 0.84
N GLN A 110 -40.24 12.23 2.00
CA GLN A 110 -39.15 12.13 2.97
C GLN A 110 -38.02 11.29 2.40
N ILE A 111 -38.35 10.14 1.77
CA ILE A 111 -37.34 9.32 1.07
C ILE A 111 -36.67 10.14 -0.03
N LEU A 112 -37.44 10.82 -0.86
CA LEU A 112 -36.91 11.66 -1.92
C LEU A 112 -35.98 12.76 -1.38
N LEU A 113 -36.33 13.39 -0.26
CA LEU A 113 -35.51 14.42 0.36
C LEU A 113 -34.19 13.86 0.89
N ALA A 114 -34.23 12.71 1.57
CA ALA A 114 -33.03 12.02 2.06
C ALA A 114 -32.10 11.60 0.90
N LEU A 115 -32.67 11.03 -0.18
CA LEU A 115 -31.90 10.71 -1.37
C LEU A 115 -31.28 11.94 -2.03
N LYS A 116 -32.05 13.02 -2.20
CA LYS A 116 -31.51 14.28 -2.75
C LYS A 116 -30.41 14.87 -1.89
N LYS A 117 -30.59 14.88 -0.58
CA LYS A 117 -29.56 15.35 0.38
C LYS A 117 -28.29 14.51 0.22
N LEU A 118 -28.40 13.19 0.16
CA LEU A 118 -27.28 12.27 0.03
C LEU A 118 -26.51 12.50 -1.28
N PHE A 119 -27.21 12.53 -2.42
CA PHE A 119 -26.59 12.71 -3.72
C PHE A 119 -26.04 14.12 -3.94
N LEU A 120 -26.76 15.16 -3.51
CA LEU A 120 -26.26 16.53 -3.55
C LEU A 120 -24.97 16.70 -2.71
N TYR A 121 -24.92 16.07 -1.53
CA TYR A 121 -23.73 16.10 -0.70
C TYR A 121 -22.55 15.38 -1.35
N LYS A 122 -22.80 14.24 -2.00
CA LYS A 122 -21.80 13.52 -2.81
C LYS A 122 -21.25 14.38 -3.94
N ASP A 123 -22.13 15.02 -4.71
CA ASP A 123 -21.76 15.90 -5.83
C ASP A 123 -20.94 17.12 -5.35
N LEU A 124 -21.33 17.73 -4.22
CA LEU A 124 -20.59 18.84 -3.62
C LEU A 124 -19.20 18.44 -3.14
N ILE A 125 -19.03 17.23 -2.57
CA ILE A 125 -17.72 16.71 -2.19
C ILE A 125 -16.87 16.50 -3.45
N GLN A 126 -17.43 15.90 -4.49
CA GLN A 126 -16.71 15.66 -5.75
C GLN A 126 -16.25 16.99 -6.35
N GLU A 127 -17.14 17.96 -6.50
CA GLU A 127 -16.81 19.29 -7.03
C GLU A 127 -15.74 19.98 -6.19
N LYS A 128 -15.85 19.92 -4.86
CA LYS A 128 -14.83 20.47 -3.96
C LYS A 128 -13.48 19.79 -4.12
N THR A 129 -13.45 18.48 -4.23
CA THR A 129 -12.19 17.72 -4.40
C THR A 129 -11.54 18.03 -5.74
N ILE A 130 -12.32 18.13 -6.83
CA ILE A 130 -11.84 18.52 -8.15
C ILE A 130 -11.25 19.94 -8.11
N ASN A 131 -11.98 20.90 -7.53
CA ASN A 131 -11.51 22.29 -7.40
C ASN A 131 -10.23 22.39 -6.57
N ASN A 132 -10.14 21.66 -5.47
CA ASN A 132 -8.94 21.60 -4.63
C ASN A 132 -7.75 21.02 -5.41
N TYR A 133 -7.96 19.94 -6.17
CA TYR A 133 -6.89 19.36 -6.98
C TYR A 133 -6.45 20.31 -8.10
N GLN A 134 -7.37 21.01 -8.77
CA GLN A 134 -7.00 21.98 -9.81
C GLN A 134 -6.10 23.11 -9.27
N GLN A 135 -6.37 23.57 -8.05
CA GLN A 135 -5.49 24.54 -7.39
C GLN A 135 -4.13 23.93 -7.06
N GLU A 136 -4.14 22.70 -6.53
CA GLU A 136 -2.90 22.01 -6.17
C GLU A 136 -2.08 21.58 -7.39
N PHE A 137 -2.73 21.23 -8.50
CA PHE A 137 -2.09 20.94 -9.79
C PHE A 137 -1.18 22.10 -10.24
N ASN A 138 -1.68 23.33 -10.16
CA ASN A 138 -0.90 24.50 -10.54
C ASN A 138 0.31 24.70 -9.61
N LYS A 139 0.13 24.48 -8.29
CA LYS A 139 1.23 24.57 -7.32
C LYS A 139 2.29 23.50 -7.60
N ILE A 140 1.87 22.23 -7.74
CA ILE A 140 2.78 21.13 -8.04
C ILE A 140 3.55 21.40 -9.34
N SER A 141 2.88 21.89 -10.38
CA SER A 141 3.51 22.18 -11.68
C SER A 141 4.57 23.28 -11.59
N LEU A 142 4.36 24.27 -10.72
CA LEU A 142 5.36 25.33 -10.45
C LEU A 142 6.51 24.79 -9.60
N GLU A 143 6.21 24.01 -8.55
CA GLU A 143 7.18 23.43 -7.61
C GLU A 143 8.13 22.46 -8.32
N LEU A 144 7.62 21.62 -9.24
CA LEU A 144 8.37 20.53 -9.89
C LEU A 144 9.74 20.94 -10.46
N ASN A 145 9.84 22.15 -11.02
CA ASN A 145 11.10 22.66 -11.60
C ASN A 145 12.01 23.33 -10.56
N GLN A 146 11.58 23.44 -9.31
CA GLN A 146 12.31 24.15 -8.25
C GLN A 146 12.81 23.20 -7.14
N LEU A 147 12.38 21.93 -7.16
CA LEU A 147 12.74 20.94 -6.14
C LEU A 147 14.25 20.67 -6.13
N ALA A 148 14.90 20.96 -5.03
CA ALA A 148 16.35 20.87 -4.85
C ALA A 148 16.77 19.86 -3.78
N THR A 149 15.89 19.52 -2.84
CA THR A 149 16.21 18.69 -1.68
C THR A 149 15.45 17.36 -1.67
N ALA A 150 16.05 16.36 -1.03
CA ALA A 150 15.41 15.06 -0.83
C ALA A 150 14.07 15.17 -0.09
N LYS A 151 13.98 16.12 0.86
CA LYS A 151 12.74 16.36 1.62
C LYS A 151 11.62 16.87 0.72
N GLU A 152 11.88 17.84 -0.14
CA GLU A 152 10.89 18.38 -1.07
C GLU A 152 10.39 17.29 -2.02
N TRP A 153 11.26 16.42 -2.52
CA TRP A 153 10.88 15.27 -3.35
C TRP A 153 10.01 14.27 -2.61
N THR A 154 10.31 13.99 -1.34
CA THR A 154 9.45 13.10 -0.54
C THR A 154 8.10 13.76 -0.25
N ASP A 155 8.06 15.02 0.11
CA ASP A 155 6.82 15.76 0.38
C ASP A 155 5.92 15.78 -0.88
N LEU A 156 6.51 16.00 -2.07
CA LEU A 156 5.79 15.90 -3.34
C LEU A 156 5.24 14.49 -3.59
N TYR A 157 6.05 13.45 -3.37
CA TYR A 157 5.60 12.07 -3.55
C TYR A 157 4.40 11.73 -2.67
N LEU A 158 4.46 12.10 -1.37
CA LEU A 158 3.36 11.88 -0.43
C LEU A 158 2.09 12.61 -0.88
N LYS A 159 2.23 13.82 -1.40
CA LYS A 159 1.15 14.64 -1.95
C LYS A 159 0.52 13.99 -3.19
N MET A 160 1.33 13.46 -4.10
CA MET A 160 0.84 12.76 -5.30
C MET A 160 0.09 11.47 -4.95
N VAL A 161 0.58 10.69 -3.99
CA VAL A 161 -0.12 9.50 -3.50
C VAL A 161 -1.46 9.85 -2.88
N TYR A 162 -1.52 10.92 -2.09
CA TYR A 162 -2.78 11.42 -1.53
C TYR A 162 -3.79 11.72 -2.63
N TRP A 163 -3.40 12.51 -3.65
CA TRP A 163 -4.30 12.87 -4.73
C TRP A 163 -4.69 11.69 -5.63
N GLU A 164 -3.80 10.71 -5.82
CA GLU A 164 -4.15 9.49 -6.56
C GLU A 164 -5.29 8.74 -5.87
N ILE A 165 -5.23 8.57 -4.55
CA ILE A 165 -6.27 7.89 -3.77
C ILE A 165 -7.59 8.71 -3.75
N GLU A 166 -7.52 10.03 -3.55
CA GLU A 166 -8.68 10.91 -3.52
C GLU A 166 -9.42 10.95 -4.87
N LEU A 167 -8.68 11.16 -5.97
CA LEU A 167 -9.29 11.28 -7.30
C LEU A 167 -9.85 9.93 -7.80
N GLU A 168 -9.24 8.81 -7.44
CA GLU A 168 -9.79 7.48 -7.78
C GLU A 168 -11.16 7.22 -7.12
N SER A 169 -11.43 7.87 -6.00
CA SER A 169 -12.74 7.76 -5.32
C SER A 169 -13.87 8.49 -6.07
N LEU A 170 -13.53 9.43 -6.98
CA LEU A 170 -14.49 10.29 -7.67
C LEU A 170 -15.07 9.70 -8.95
N ASP A 171 -14.52 8.59 -9.46
CA ASP A 171 -14.86 8.01 -10.77
C ASP A 171 -14.75 9.02 -11.95
N ASP A 172 -13.78 9.96 -11.87
CA ASP A 172 -13.45 10.91 -12.94
C ASP A 172 -12.15 10.48 -13.65
N PRO A 173 -12.22 9.77 -14.80
CA PRO A 173 -11.04 9.34 -15.53
C PRO A 173 -10.18 10.51 -16.05
N GLY A 174 -10.80 11.65 -16.35
CA GLY A 174 -10.08 12.82 -16.89
C GLY A 174 -9.14 13.45 -15.85
N MET A 175 -9.59 13.57 -14.60
CA MET A 175 -8.73 14.08 -13.51
C MET A 175 -7.61 13.12 -13.18
N LEU A 176 -7.87 11.82 -13.21
CA LEU A 176 -6.83 10.80 -13.02
C LEU A 176 -5.78 10.83 -14.12
N GLU A 177 -6.17 10.99 -15.39
CA GLU A 177 -5.21 11.12 -16.50
C GLU A 177 -4.31 12.34 -16.34
N ILE A 178 -4.87 13.49 -15.92
CA ILE A 178 -4.09 14.71 -15.64
C ILE A 178 -3.06 14.45 -14.54
N LEU A 179 -3.46 13.81 -13.43
CA LEU A 179 -2.53 13.45 -12.35
C LEU A 179 -1.46 12.47 -12.83
N GLN A 180 -1.82 11.44 -13.60
CA GLN A 180 -0.86 10.47 -14.14
C GLN A 180 0.21 11.12 -15.02
N ASN A 181 -0.17 12.11 -15.84
CA ASN A 181 0.78 12.88 -16.63
C ASN A 181 1.72 13.70 -15.73
N GLN A 182 1.21 14.29 -14.65
CA GLN A 182 2.02 15.02 -13.68
C GLN A 182 2.98 14.08 -12.91
N ILE A 183 2.54 12.86 -12.56
CA ILE A 183 3.39 11.82 -11.96
C ILE A 183 4.51 11.39 -12.93
N LYS A 184 4.23 11.24 -14.22
CA LYS A 184 5.24 10.92 -15.23
C LYS A 184 6.32 12.00 -15.33
N GLU A 185 5.92 13.26 -15.35
CA GLU A 185 6.86 14.38 -15.34
C GLU A 185 7.69 14.44 -14.05
N ALA A 186 7.05 14.23 -12.90
CA ALA A 186 7.76 14.13 -11.61
C ALA A 186 8.78 12.99 -11.60
N ASN A 187 8.43 11.81 -12.11
CA ASN A 187 9.36 10.69 -12.23
C ASN A 187 10.57 11.01 -13.10
N ARG A 188 10.36 11.72 -14.21
CA ARG A 188 11.44 12.15 -15.10
C ARG A 188 12.42 13.09 -14.39
N LEU A 189 11.90 14.08 -13.68
CA LEU A 189 12.71 15.05 -12.95
C LEU A 189 13.38 14.41 -11.71
N PHE A 190 12.68 13.52 -11.02
CA PHE A 190 13.24 12.78 -9.90
C PHE A 190 14.38 11.83 -10.32
N ALA A 191 14.24 11.15 -11.46
CA ALA A 191 15.33 10.33 -12.01
C ALA A 191 16.58 11.17 -12.30
N LYS A 192 16.41 12.41 -12.82
CA LYS A 192 17.50 13.36 -12.98
C LYS A 192 18.12 13.75 -11.64
N TYR A 193 17.27 14.13 -10.66
CA TYR A 193 17.72 14.51 -9.32
C TYR A 193 18.55 13.41 -8.65
N ILE A 194 18.09 12.15 -8.69
CA ILE A 194 18.83 11.00 -8.16
C ILE A 194 20.15 10.81 -8.91
N SER A 195 20.16 10.93 -10.22
CA SER A 195 21.37 10.79 -11.03
C SER A 195 22.45 11.80 -10.65
N GLU A 196 22.05 13.01 -10.28
CA GLU A 196 22.96 14.11 -9.92
C GLU A 196 23.42 14.07 -8.44
N ASN A 197 22.62 13.51 -7.54
CA ASN A 197 22.83 13.65 -6.10
C ASN A 197 23.25 12.36 -5.39
N TYR A 198 22.78 11.18 -5.83
CA TYR A 198 22.95 9.93 -5.10
C TYR A 198 24.43 9.58 -4.85
N GLY A 199 25.30 9.78 -5.85
CA GLY A 199 26.74 9.55 -5.70
C GLY A 199 27.38 10.41 -4.60
N ASN A 200 26.98 11.67 -4.50
CA ASN A 200 27.44 12.58 -3.46
C ASN A 200 26.95 12.15 -2.06
N TRP A 201 25.73 11.66 -1.95
CA TRP A 201 25.19 11.15 -0.67
C TRP A 201 26.01 9.98 -0.14
N ILE A 202 26.35 9.04 -1.02
CA ILE A 202 27.13 7.85 -0.65
C ILE A 202 28.56 8.20 -0.30
N LYS A 203 29.20 9.09 -1.08
CA LYS A 203 30.60 9.48 -0.92
C LYS A 203 30.82 10.33 0.33
N ASN A 204 29.96 11.32 0.55
CA ASN A 204 30.12 12.31 1.61
C ASN A 204 29.32 11.99 2.87
N ASN A 205 28.48 10.95 2.85
CA ASN A 205 27.59 10.55 3.94
C ASN A 205 26.70 11.71 4.46
N ASN A 206 26.23 12.57 3.52
CA ASN A 206 25.43 13.77 3.79
C ASN A 206 24.06 13.74 3.12
N GLY A 207 23.62 12.57 2.70
CA GLY A 207 22.31 12.34 2.06
C GLY A 207 21.16 12.23 3.06
N PRO A 208 19.96 11.98 2.55
CA PRO A 208 18.80 11.65 3.38
C PRO A 208 18.99 10.31 4.11
N LEU A 209 18.02 9.95 4.94
CA LEU A 209 17.98 8.64 5.59
C LEU A 209 17.93 7.53 4.53
N LEU A 210 18.89 6.62 4.55
CA LEU A 210 19.00 5.49 3.62
C LEU A 210 18.75 4.16 4.33
N SER A 211 18.48 3.08 3.55
CA SER A 211 18.20 1.73 4.05
C SER A 211 19.17 1.25 5.13
N ASN A 212 20.47 1.44 4.93
CA ASN A 212 21.49 0.99 5.86
C ASN A 212 21.51 1.72 7.21
N ASN A 213 20.89 2.88 7.31
CA ASN A 213 20.88 3.69 8.54
C ASN A 213 19.55 3.61 9.32
N ILE A 214 18.48 3.06 8.71
CA ILE A 214 17.12 3.16 9.28
C ILE A 214 17.01 2.53 10.68
N LEU A 215 17.54 1.33 10.90
CA LEU A 215 17.48 0.69 12.23
C LEU A 215 18.31 1.43 13.26
N LYS A 216 19.51 1.89 12.88
CA LYS A 216 20.42 2.62 13.76
C LYS A 216 19.85 3.96 14.20
N GLU A 217 19.18 4.69 13.31
CA GLU A 217 18.71 6.04 13.59
C GLU A 217 17.27 6.06 14.16
N LYS A 218 16.45 5.08 13.78
CA LYS A 218 15.02 5.12 14.12
C LYS A 218 14.58 4.05 15.12
N LEU A 219 15.09 2.82 15.02
CA LEU A 219 14.64 1.73 15.88
C LEU A 219 15.52 1.60 17.16
N PHE A 220 16.82 1.47 17.01
CA PHE A 220 17.70 1.14 18.14
C PHE A 220 17.71 2.19 19.26
N PRO A 221 17.57 3.51 19.01
CA PRO A 221 17.42 4.49 20.09
C PRO A 221 16.17 4.26 20.96
N GLN A 222 15.06 3.81 20.34
CA GLN A 222 13.82 3.51 21.06
C GLN A 222 13.97 2.26 21.94
N LEU A 223 14.63 1.21 21.45
CA LEU A 223 14.89 -0.02 22.21
C LEU A 223 15.78 0.24 23.45
N LYS A 224 16.75 1.17 23.35
CA LYS A 224 17.60 1.55 24.49
C LYS A 224 16.83 2.31 25.58
N SER A 225 15.83 3.08 25.22
CA SER A 225 15.05 3.90 26.15
C SER A 225 13.91 3.14 26.82
N ASN A 226 13.42 2.04 26.22
CA ASN A 226 12.23 1.33 26.64
C ASN A 226 12.51 -0.12 27.06
N HIS A 227 13.20 -0.31 28.19
CA HIS A 227 13.55 -1.65 28.71
C HIS A 227 12.36 -2.50 29.23
N LYS A 228 11.13 -2.01 29.11
CA LYS A 228 9.97 -2.67 29.75
C LYS A 228 9.03 -3.38 28.78
N GLN A 229 9.16 -3.12 27.49
CA GLN A 229 8.19 -3.58 26.48
C GLN A 229 8.90 -4.15 25.27
N SER A 230 8.48 -5.32 24.83
CA SER A 230 8.98 -5.94 23.58
C SER A 230 8.56 -5.13 22.37
N THR A 231 9.40 -5.05 21.36
CA THR A 231 9.09 -4.40 20.10
C THR A 231 8.95 -5.44 18.99
N LEU A 232 7.87 -5.34 18.20
CA LEU A 232 7.71 -6.05 16.94
C LEU A 232 8.19 -5.15 15.79
N LEU A 233 9.30 -5.51 15.15
CA LEU A 233 9.72 -4.94 13.87
C LEU A 233 9.13 -5.78 12.75
N LEU A 234 8.20 -5.23 12.02
CA LEU A 234 7.55 -5.85 10.87
C LEU A 234 8.10 -5.23 9.57
N ILE A 235 8.79 -6.02 8.76
CA ILE A 235 9.21 -5.63 7.41
C ILE A 235 8.28 -6.31 6.41
N ILE A 236 7.45 -5.53 5.73
CA ILE A 236 6.58 -6.02 4.67
C ILE A 236 7.31 -5.81 3.35
N ASP A 237 7.75 -6.90 2.75
CA ASP A 237 8.52 -6.92 1.50
C ASP A 237 7.74 -6.25 0.37
N ASN A 238 8.35 -5.24 -0.28
CA ASN A 238 7.80 -4.56 -1.44
C ASN A 238 6.48 -3.79 -1.19
N LEU A 239 6.22 -3.35 0.04
CA LEU A 239 5.03 -2.57 0.37
C LEU A 239 5.20 -1.11 -0.09
N ARG A 240 4.33 -0.65 -1.00
CA ARG A 240 4.29 0.75 -1.45
C ARG A 240 3.57 1.63 -0.44
N TYR A 241 3.86 2.93 -0.47
CA TYR A 241 3.24 3.91 0.43
C TYR A 241 1.72 4.04 0.21
N ASP A 242 1.23 3.98 -1.03
CA ASP A 242 -0.20 3.99 -1.33
C ASP A 242 -0.93 2.75 -0.76
N GLN A 243 -0.28 1.59 -0.76
CA GLN A 243 -0.80 0.38 -0.11
C GLN A 243 -0.80 0.54 1.43
N TRP A 244 0.26 1.16 1.99
CA TRP A 244 0.28 1.51 3.40
C TRP A 244 -0.90 2.41 3.79
N LYS A 245 -1.21 3.43 3.00
CA LYS A 245 -2.32 4.37 3.29
C LYS A 245 -3.68 3.70 3.35
N ILE A 246 -3.91 2.62 2.60
CA ILE A 246 -5.18 1.89 2.64
C ILE A 246 -5.26 0.84 3.75
N ILE A 247 -4.13 0.29 4.23
CA ILE A 247 -4.13 -0.68 5.32
C ILE A 247 -3.96 -0.04 6.70
N SER A 248 -3.31 1.12 6.79
CA SER A 248 -3.03 1.80 8.06
C SER A 248 -4.27 2.14 8.89
N PRO A 249 -5.45 2.51 8.32
CA PRO A 249 -6.66 2.73 9.11
C PRO A 249 -7.15 1.49 9.86
N ILE A 250 -6.90 0.28 9.33
CA ILE A 250 -7.24 -0.97 10.01
C ILE A 250 -6.28 -1.20 11.20
N ILE A 251 -5.00 -0.90 11.01
CA ILE A 251 -3.99 -1.02 12.06
C ILE A 251 -4.25 -0.03 13.19
N GLN A 252 -4.78 1.16 12.87
CA GLN A 252 -5.12 2.18 13.86
C GLN A 252 -6.25 1.79 14.82
N ASN A 253 -7.01 0.72 14.54
CA ASN A 253 -7.93 0.13 15.51
C ASN A 253 -7.19 -0.55 16.69
N TYR A 254 -5.90 -0.85 16.54
CA TYR A 254 -5.08 -1.57 17.53
C TYR A 254 -3.90 -0.75 18.04
N TYR A 255 -3.39 0.17 17.22
CA TYR A 255 -2.20 0.99 17.51
C TYR A 255 -2.40 2.44 17.12
N GLN A 256 -1.95 3.36 17.95
CA GLN A 256 -1.84 4.76 17.58
C GLN A 256 -0.51 5.01 16.85
N ILE A 257 -0.55 5.61 15.66
CA ILE A 257 0.65 6.02 14.93
C ILE A 257 1.31 7.20 15.67
N LYS A 258 2.54 7.00 16.14
CA LYS A 258 3.33 8.05 16.81
C LYS A 258 4.19 8.83 15.82
N GLU A 259 4.78 8.17 14.86
CA GLU A 259 5.65 8.76 13.85
C GLU A 259 5.47 8.02 12.52
N GLU A 260 5.41 8.75 11.42
CA GLU A 260 5.43 8.23 10.06
C GLU A 260 6.39 9.10 9.25
N PHE A 261 7.35 8.49 8.58
CA PHE A 261 8.33 9.21 7.75
C PHE A 261 8.80 8.35 6.58
N PRO A 262 9.05 8.95 5.41
CA PRO A 262 9.69 8.28 4.29
C PRO A 262 11.20 8.18 4.48
N TYR A 263 11.82 7.18 3.83
CA TYR A 263 13.26 7.08 3.68
C TYR A 263 13.60 6.64 2.25
N PHE A 264 14.84 6.82 1.83
CA PHE A 264 15.29 6.39 0.51
C PHE A 264 15.88 4.98 0.59
N SER A 265 15.33 4.07 -0.21
CA SER A 265 15.95 2.77 -0.43
C SER A 265 17.26 2.95 -1.22
N ILE A 266 18.29 2.19 -0.86
CA ILE A 266 19.56 2.22 -1.60
C ILE A 266 19.40 1.66 -3.02
N LEU A 267 20.26 2.10 -3.94
CA LEU A 267 20.35 1.50 -5.28
C LEU A 267 21.25 0.26 -5.26
N PRO A 268 20.86 -0.84 -5.93
CA PRO A 268 19.55 -1.11 -6.52
C PRO A 268 18.45 -1.23 -5.45
N THR A 269 17.24 -0.68 -5.74
CA THR A 269 16.09 -0.81 -4.86
C THR A 269 15.47 -2.19 -4.98
N ALA A 270 16.20 -3.20 -4.57
CA ALA A 270 15.84 -4.61 -4.66
C ALA A 270 16.13 -5.32 -3.35
N THR A 271 15.34 -6.32 -3.04
CA THR A 271 15.40 -7.09 -1.79
C THR A 271 16.81 -7.53 -1.40
N HIS A 272 17.58 -8.04 -2.37
CA HIS A 272 18.95 -8.49 -2.16
C HIS A 272 19.87 -7.40 -1.57
N TYR A 273 19.76 -6.17 -2.08
CA TYR A 273 20.58 -5.04 -1.65
C TYR A 273 19.96 -4.31 -0.47
N ALA A 274 18.73 -3.83 -0.64
CA ALA A 274 18.09 -2.92 0.31
C ALA A 274 17.78 -3.59 1.65
N ARG A 275 17.20 -4.80 1.64
CA ARG A 275 16.83 -5.47 2.90
C ARG A 275 18.05 -5.97 3.68
N ASN A 276 19.05 -6.51 2.98
CA ASN A 276 20.31 -6.85 3.63
C ASN A 276 21.01 -5.60 4.22
N ALA A 277 20.93 -4.44 3.55
CA ALA A 277 21.46 -3.19 4.08
C ALA A 277 20.70 -2.72 5.33
N ILE A 278 19.37 -2.85 5.38
CA ILE A 278 18.56 -2.58 6.57
C ILE A 278 19.11 -3.39 7.77
N PHE A 279 19.22 -4.71 7.59
CA PHE A 279 19.64 -5.59 8.68
C PHE A 279 21.11 -5.44 9.06
N SER A 280 21.98 -5.33 8.07
CA SER A 280 23.42 -5.23 8.34
C SER A 280 23.87 -3.85 8.84
N GLY A 281 23.11 -2.78 8.52
CA GLY A 281 23.58 -1.41 8.74
C GLY A 281 24.81 -1.05 7.91
N LEU A 282 25.00 -1.70 6.76
CA LEU A 282 26.15 -1.54 5.86
C LEU A 282 25.68 -1.38 4.42
N MET A 283 26.49 -0.71 3.62
CA MET A 283 26.30 -0.72 2.16
C MET A 283 26.76 -2.05 1.55
N PRO A 284 26.29 -2.44 0.36
CA PRO A 284 26.56 -3.76 -0.23
C PRO A 284 28.04 -4.14 -0.33
N LEU A 285 28.90 -3.24 -0.77
CA LEU A 285 30.36 -3.49 -0.82
C LEU A 285 30.97 -3.68 0.57
N GLU A 286 30.45 -2.98 1.57
CA GLU A 286 30.89 -3.12 2.96
C GLU A 286 30.44 -4.49 3.51
N MET A 287 29.22 -4.95 3.17
CA MET A 287 28.77 -6.30 3.53
C MET A 287 29.64 -7.37 2.92
N GLN A 288 29.98 -7.26 1.64
CA GLN A 288 30.88 -8.21 0.95
C GLN A 288 32.26 -8.27 1.62
N LYS A 289 32.83 -7.12 2.01
CA LYS A 289 34.16 -7.04 2.63
C LYS A 289 34.22 -7.53 4.07
N ILE A 290 33.19 -7.19 4.87
CA ILE A 290 33.16 -7.47 6.32
C ILE A 290 32.58 -8.86 6.60
N HIS A 291 31.64 -9.30 5.76
CA HIS A 291 30.90 -10.54 5.93
C HIS A 291 30.85 -11.34 4.61
N PRO A 292 32.02 -11.73 4.06
CA PRO A 292 32.07 -12.46 2.77
C PRO A 292 31.30 -13.78 2.81
N ASP A 293 31.21 -14.44 3.96
CA ASP A 293 30.47 -15.69 4.13
C ASP A 293 28.94 -15.51 4.19
N LEU A 294 28.46 -14.28 4.41
CA LEU A 294 27.03 -13.95 4.47
C LEU A 294 26.52 -13.29 3.20
N TRP A 295 27.41 -12.58 2.49
CA TRP A 295 27.07 -11.92 1.25
C TRP A 295 27.06 -12.92 0.11
N VAL A 296 26.04 -12.85 -0.74
CA VAL A 296 25.89 -13.66 -1.95
C VAL A 296 25.91 -12.71 -3.15
N ASN A 297 26.78 -12.94 -4.12
CA ASN A 297 26.88 -12.09 -5.30
C ASN A 297 25.71 -12.26 -6.26
N GLU A 298 25.52 -11.28 -7.17
CA GLU A 298 24.39 -11.26 -8.12
C GLU A 298 24.39 -12.46 -9.07
N ASP A 299 25.55 -12.94 -9.47
CA ASP A 299 25.77 -14.07 -10.39
C ASP A 299 25.67 -15.44 -9.70
N GLU A 300 25.63 -15.49 -8.38
CA GLU A 300 25.48 -16.74 -7.64
C GLU A 300 24.03 -17.23 -7.64
N LYS A 301 23.84 -18.56 -7.70
CA LYS A 301 22.52 -19.21 -7.73
C LYS A 301 21.89 -19.43 -6.36
N SER A 302 22.63 -19.21 -5.28
CA SER A 302 22.15 -19.38 -3.91
C SER A 302 21.14 -18.29 -3.53
N GLY A 303 20.30 -18.56 -2.51
CA GLY A 303 19.30 -17.59 -2.04
C GLY A 303 19.95 -16.37 -1.42
N LYS A 304 19.73 -15.21 -2.01
CA LYS A 304 20.41 -13.94 -1.71
C LYS A 304 19.95 -13.27 -0.41
N ASN A 305 18.85 -13.76 0.20
CA ASN A 305 18.21 -13.18 1.39
C ASN A 305 18.01 -14.24 2.50
N LEU A 306 18.96 -15.13 2.67
CA LEU A 306 18.88 -16.17 3.71
C LEU A 306 19.61 -15.77 5.01
N ASN A 307 20.48 -14.79 4.96
CA ASN A 307 21.40 -14.41 6.05
C ASN A 307 20.97 -13.17 6.84
N GLU A 308 19.72 -12.71 6.67
CA GLU A 308 19.18 -11.48 7.29
C GLU A 308 19.33 -11.50 8.82
N LYS A 309 19.01 -12.64 9.48
CA LYS A 309 19.20 -12.80 10.93
C LYS A 309 20.67 -12.63 11.35
N SER A 310 21.59 -13.20 10.58
CA SER A 310 23.03 -13.12 10.87
C SER A 310 23.58 -11.71 10.64
N PHE A 311 23.08 -11.00 9.64
CA PHE A 311 23.39 -9.60 9.40
C PHE A 311 22.93 -8.73 10.57
N LEU A 312 21.70 -8.92 11.06
CA LEU A 312 21.20 -8.18 12.21
C LEU A 312 22.02 -8.46 13.47
N PHE A 313 22.35 -9.73 13.73
CA PHE A 313 23.21 -10.09 14.86
C PHE A 313 24.57 -9.39 14.79
N SER A 314 25.22 -9.39 13.63
CA SER A 314 26.49 -8.70 13.39
C SER A 314 26.37 -7.18 13.53
N HIS A 315 25.24 -6.60 13.11
CA HIS A 315 24.96 -5.18 13.27
C HIS A 315 24.91 -4.79 14.75
N LEU A 316 24.10 -5.49 15.53
CA LEU A 316 23.96 -5.27 16.98
C LEU A 316 25.30 -5.41 17.70
N LYS A 317 26.07 -6.44 17.38
CA LYS A 317 27.40 -6.65 17.94
C LYS A 317 28.37 -5.50 17.59
N ARG A 318 28.35 -5.03 16.34
CA ARG A 318 29.22 -3.93 15.88
C ARG A 318 28.93 -2.61 16.60
N ILE A 319 27.67 -2.33 16.91
CA ILE A 319 27.28 -1.11 17.65
C ILE A 319 27.26 -1.32 19.16
N LYS A 320 27.68 -2.49 19.64
CA LYS A 320 27.71 -2.87 21.08
C LYS A 320 26.35 -2.74 21.76
N LEU A 321 25.29 -3.15 21.05
CA LEU A 321 23.93 -3.19 21.56
C LEU A 321 23.56 -4.64 21.86
N ASP A 322 23.48 -4.97 23.13
CA ASP A 322 23.08 -6.31 23.60
C ASP A 322 21.57 -6.35 23.72
N LEU A 323 20.92 -7.08 22.81
CA LEU A 323 19.47 -7.27 22.74
C LEU A 323 19.15 -8.74 22.51
N LYS A 324 18.21 -9.23 23.30
CA LYS A 324 17.58 -10.53 23.03
C LYS A 324 16.57 -10.39 21.91
N PHE A 325 16.88 -10.96 20.73
CA PHE A 325 15.96 -10.88 19.60
C PHE A 325 15.65 -12.24 18.98
N ASN A 326 14.47 -12.31 18.39
CA ASN A 326 14.07 -13.39 17.52
C ASN A 326 13.75 -12.88 16.11
N TYR A 327 13.86 -13.77 15.13
CA TYR A 327 13.65 -13.49 13.72
C TYR A 327 12.76 -14.56 13.11
N SER A 328 11.74 -14.14 12.36
CA SER A 328 10.84 -15.00 11.62
C SER A 328 10.63 -14.47 10.20
N LYS A 329 10.70 -15.34 9.19
CA LYS A 329 10.40 -15.01 7.81
C LYS A 329 9.16 -15.75 7.36
N ILE A 330 8.13 -15.00 6.97
CA ILE A 330 6.81 -15.52 6.62
C ILE A 330 6.68 -15.49 5.09
N THR A 331 6.70 -16.67 4.50
CA THR A 331 6.59 -16.87 3.05
C THR A 331 5.30 -17.57 2.62
N ASN A 332 4.49 -18.01 3.59
CA ASN A 332 3.22 -18.69 3.34
C ASN A 332 2.26 -18.55 4.53
N ILE A 333 0.98 -18.84 4.31
CA ILE A 333 -0.09 -18.72 5.31
C ILE A 333 0.19 -19.58 6.56
N LYS A 334 0.72 -20.80 6.37
CA LYS A 334 1.00 -21.72 7.49
C LYS A 334 2.04 -21.11 8.44
N ALA A 335 3.15 -20.60 7.91
CA ALA A 335 4.19 -19.93 8.71
C ALA A 335 3.62 -18.71 9.47
N GLY A 336 2.71 -17.95 8.86
CA GLY A 336 2.01 -16.86 9.53
C GLY A 336 1.16 -17.35 10.72
N ARG A 337 0.33 -18.37 10.53
CA ARG A 337 -0.48 -18.95 11.61
C ARG A 337 0.38 -19.58 12.72
N ASP A 338 1.48 -20.22 12.37
CA ASP A 338 2.43 -20.77 13.34
C ASP A 338 3.04 -19.66 14.21
N LEU A 339 3.28 -18.47 13.63
CA LEU A 339 3.76 -17.31 14.38
C LEU A 339 2.68 -16.75 15.31
N VAL A 340 1.42 -16.60 14.84
CA VAL A 340 0.29 -16.18 15.69
C VAL A 340 0.20 -17.05 16.94
N ALA A 341 0.29 -18.38 16.79
CA ALA A 341 0.22 -19.32 17.92
C ALA A 341 1.40 -19.19 18.89
N LYS A 342 2.55 -18.71 18.45
CA LYS A 342 3.81 -18.68 19.23
C LYS A 342 4.22 -17.28 19.70
N ILE A 343 3.59 -16.21 19.22
CA ILE A 343 4.06 -14.82 19.46
C ILE A 343 4.16 -14.49 20.94
N GLN A 344 3.30 -15.04 21.78
CA GLN A 344 3.38 -14.86 23.24
C GLN A 344 4.72 -15.32 23.86
N ASN A 345 5.42 -16.26 23.24
CA ASN A 345 6.71 -16.75 23.72
C ASN A 345 7.81 -15.70 23.60
N TYR A 346 7.60 -14.68 22.80
CA TYR A 346 8.57 -13.60 22.52
C TYR A 346 8.33 -12.33 23.34
N GLN A 347 7.35 -12.31 24.26
CA GLN A 347 7.05 -11.17 25.14
C GLN A 347 8.20 -10.74 26.05
N LYS A 348 9.14 -11.65 26.31
CA LYS A 348 10.32 -11.40 27.17
C LYS A 348 11.57 -11.07 26.36
N ASP A 349 11.47 -11.00 25.05
CA ASP A 349 12.55 -10.59 24.17
C ASP A 349 12.48 -9.08 23.95
N ASP A 350 13.60 -8.44 23.71
CA ASP A 350 13.63 -7.00 23.44
C ASP A 350 13.08 -6.68 22.05
N LEU A 351 13.30 -7.60 21.08
CA LEU A 351 12.93 -7.38 19.69
C LEU A 351 12.47 -8.70 19.02
N LEU A 352 11.26 -8.68 18.46
CA LEU A 352 10.80 -9.69 17.50
C LEU A 352 10.83 -9.09 16.10
N VAL A 353 11.61 -9.68 15.21
CA VAL A 353 11.70 -9.27 13.80
C VAL A 353 10.88 -10.23 12.94
N VAL A 354 9.99 -9.67 12.16
CA VAL A 354 9.15 -10.43 11.21
C VAL A 354 9.30 -9.84 9.82
N VAL A 355 9.74 -10.66 8.87
CA VAL A 355 9.75 -10.33 7.45
C VAL A 355 8.57 -11.02 6.78
N TYR A 356 7.73 -10.26 6.10
CA TYR A 356 6.51 -10.76 5.47
C TYR A 356 6.53 -10.54 3.96
N ASN A 357 6.62 -11.63 3.17
CA ASN A 357 6.91 -11.57 1.73
C ASN A 357 5.68 -11.50 0.81
N PHE A 358 4.47 -11.31 1.32
CA PHE A 358 3.27 -11.50 0.52
C PHE A 358 3.08 -10.45 -0.59
N VAL A 359 3.35 -9.17 -0.34
CA VAL A 359 3.16 -8.11 -1.36
C VAL A 359 4.12 -8.33 -2.52
N ASP A 360 5.35 -8.75 -2.22
CA ASP A 360 6.33 -9.14 -3.22
C ASP A 360 5.86 -10.34 -4.05
N MET A 361 5.30 -11.36 -3.41
CA MET A 361 4.72 -12.52 -4.10
C MET A 361 3.59 -12.15 -5.07
N ILE A 362 2.69 -11.21 -4.70
CA ILE A 362 1.65 -10.72 -5.61
C ILE A 362 2.29 -9.96 -6.78
N SER A 363 3.32 -9.15 -6.52
CA SER A 363 4.02 -8.39 -7.57
C SER A 363 4.67 -9.33 -8.59
N HIS A 364 5.30 -10.41 -8.15
CA HIS A 364 5.84 -11.45 -9.02
C HIS A 364 4.71 -12.18 -9.77
N ALA A 365 3.66 -12.59 -9.08
CA ALA A 365 2.52 -13.25 -9.71
C ALA A 365 1.85 -12.36 -10.78
N LYS A 366 1.80 -11.03 -10.58
CA LYS A 366 1.32 -10.07 -11.59
C LYS A 366 2.15 -10.10 -12.87
N THR A 367 3.44 -10.37 -12.80
CA THR A 367 4.30 -10.47 -13.99
C THR A 367 4.26 -11.84 -14.67
N GLU A 368 3.96 -12.89 -13.93
CA GLU A 368 4.05 -14.29 -14.37
C GLU A 368 2.69 -14.92 -14.70
N MET A 369 1.60 -14.46 -14.07
CA MET A 369 0.26 -15.04 -14.19
C MET A 369 -0.73 -14.06 -14.80
N GLU A 370 -1.30 -14.40 -15.96
CA GLU A 370 -2.24 -13.53 -16.69
C GLU A 370 -3.48 -13.16 -15.88
N ILE A 371 -4.02 -14.10 -15.11
CA ILE A 371 -5.17 -13.87 -14.22
C ILE A 371 -4.86 -12.80 -13.16
N ILE A 372 -3.68 -12.84 -12.56
CA ILE A 372 -3.30 -11.83 -11.55
C ILE A 372 -3.02 -10.48 -12.21
N LYS A 373 -2.48 -10.48 -13.43
CA LYS A 373 -2.30 -9.28 -14.23
C LYS A 373 -3.62 -8.58 -14.56
N GLU A 374 -4.66 -9.34 -14.89
CA GLU A 374 -6.01 -8.82 -15.09
C GLU A 374 -6.62 -8.29 -13.79
N LEU A 375 -6.54 -9.05 -12.68
CA LEU A 375 -7.08 -8.67 -11.38
C LEU A 375 -6.37 -7.46 -10.74
N ALA A 376 -5.13 -7.22 -11.09
CA ALA A 376 -4.32 -6.10 -10.60
C ALA A 376 -3.84 -5.22 -11.77
N SER A 377 -4.73 -4.93 -12.73
CA SER A 377 -4.42 -4.23 -13.99
C SER A 377 -3.85 -2.83 -13.77
N ASP A 378 -4.31 -2.14 -12.76
CA ASP A 378 -3.88 -0.79 -12.39
C ASP A 378 -3.55 -0.66 -10.89
N ASN A 379 -3.15 0.52 -10.45
CA ASN A 379 -2.81 0.79 -9.05
C ASN A 379 -4.02 0.64 -8.12
N LYS A 380 -5.22 1.05 -8.53
CA LYS A 380 -6.47 0.93 -7.77
C LYS A 380 -6.80 -0.54 -7.50
N ALA A 381 -6.77 -1.36 -8.53
CA ALA A 381 -7.01 -2.79 -8.44
C ALA A 381 -5.95 -3.48 -7.56
N PHE A 382 -4.68 -3.12 -7.71
CA PHE A 382 -3.59 -3.67 -6.90
C PHE A 382 -3.71 -3.29 -5.41
N ARG A 383 -4.12 -2.05 -5.11
CA ARG A 383 -4.44 -1.64 -3.72
C ARG A 383 -5.61 -2.43 -3.17
N SER A 384 -6.69 -2.59 -3.92
CA SER A 384 -7.87 -3.35 -3.50
C SER A 384 -7.54 -4.81 -3.19
N LEU A 385 -6.70 -5.44 -4.02
CA LEU A 385 -6.21 -6.80 -3.78
C LEU A 385 -5.36 -6.88 -2.51
N THR A 386 -4.46 -5.91 -2.31
CA THR A 386 -3.64 -5.82 -1.09
C THR A 386 -4.50 -5.66 0.17
N LEU A 387 -5.51 -4.80 0.11
CA LEU A 387 -6.43 -4.57 1.24
C LEU A 387 -7.26 -5.80 1.57
N SER A 388 -7.83 -6.46 0.56
CA SER A 388 -8.61 -7.68 0.72
C SER A 388 -7.77 -8.80 1.35
N TRP A 389 -6.56 -8.99 0.84
CA TRP A 389 -5.63 -9.93 1.42
C TRP A 389 -5.26 -9.58 2.87
N PHE A 390 -4.91 -8.32 3.14
CA PHE A 390 -4.50 -7.89 4.48
C PHE A 390 -5.57 -8.20 5.53
N LYS A 391 -6.83 -7.91 5.21
CA LYS A 391 -7.98 -8.17 6.10
C LYS A 391 -8.15 -9.65 6.46
N ASN A 392 -7.77 -10.56 5.56
CA ASN A 392 -7.97 -12.01 5.70
C ASN A 392 -6.66 -12.77 5.95
N SER A 393 -5.56 -12.05 6.25
CA SER A 393 -4.24 -12.66 6.37
C SER A 393 -3.82 -12.86 7.82
N PRO A 394 -2.96 -13.86 8.09
CA PRO A 394 -2.31 -14.00 9.39
C PRO A 394 -1.50 -12.76 9.81
N LEU A 395 -1.16 -11.86 8.89
CA LEU A 395 -0.46 -10.61 9.22
C LEU A 395 -1.31 -9.70 10.12
N LEU A 396 -2.60 -9.54 9.81
CA LEU A 396 -3.51 -8.79 10.67
C LEU A 396 -3.66 -9.47 12.04
N GLU A 397 -3.79 -10.80 12.06
CA GLU A 397 -3.85 -11.56 13.32
C GLU A 397 -2.58 -11.41 14.18
N ILE A 398 -1.39 -11.36 13.54
CA ILE A 398 -0.10 -11.08 14.22
C ILE A 398 -0.14 -9.69 14.87
N ILE A 399 -0.61 -8.67 14.14
CA ILE A 399 -0.70 -7.28 14.63
C ILE A 399 -1.69 -7.19 15.79
N GLN A 400 -2.86 -7.80 15.66
CA GLN A 400 -3.87 -7.88 16.74
C GLN A 400 -3.30 -8.52 18.00
N LYS A 401 -2.69 -9.69 17.84
CA LYS A 401 -2.11 -10.42 18.95
C LYS A 401 -0.94 -9.69 19.61
N ALA A 402 -0.11 -9.02 18.82
CA ALA A 402 0.96 -8.18 19.32
C ALA A 402 0.43 -7.00 20.16
N SER A 403 -0.68 -6.38 19.72
CA SER A 403 -1.37 -5.32 20.50
C SER A 403 -1.91 -5.85 21.84
N GLU A 404 -2.61 -6.99 21.85
CA GLU A 404 -3.09 -7.64 23.07
C GLU A 404 -1.95 -7.93 24.06
N LEU A 405 -0.80 -8.33 23.53
CA LEU A 405 0.40 -8.64 24.30
C LEU A 405 1.26 -7.39 24.61
N ARG A 406 0.81 -6.21 24.22
CA ARG A 406 1.46 -4.92 24.45
C ARG A 406 2.85 -4.78 23.84
N PHE A 407 3.07 -5.33 22.65
CA PHE A 407 4.28 -5.01 21.89
C PHE A 407 4.20 -3.58 21.37
N ASP A 408 5.33 -2.88 21.37
CA ASP A 408 5.49 -1.72 20.50
C ASP A 408 5.60 -2.20 19.04
N LEU A 409 5.00 -1.50 18.10
CA LEU A 409 4.97 -1.90 16.69
C LEU A 409 5.75 -0.91 15.84
N VAL A 410 6.70 -1.41 15.07
CA VAL A 410 7.42 -0.67 14.03
C VAL A 410 7.19 -1.40 12.69
N ILE A 411 6.62 -0.70 11.71
CA ILE A 411 6.40 -1.25 10.37
C ILE A 411 7.30 -0.51 9.39
N THR A 412 7.95 -1.26 8.51
CA THR A 412 8.73 -0.71 7.40
C THR A 412 8.67 -1.62 6.17
N THR A 413 9.26 -1.17 5.08
CA THR A 413 9.47 -1.95 3.85
C THR A 413 10.91 -1.78 3.39
N ASP A 414 11.41 -2.62 2.53
CA ASP A 414 12.76 -2.52 1.96
C ASP A 414 12.77 -1.74 0.63
N HIS A 415 11.75 -1.91 -0.19
CA HIS A 415 11.51 -1.19 -1.44
C HIS A 415 10.03 -1.21 -1.81
N GLY A 416 9.67 -0.61 -2.93
CA GLY A 416 8.36 -0.68 -3.56
C GLY A 416 8.47 -1.13 -5.01
N THR A 417 7.37 -1.01 -5.75
CA THR A 417 7.28 -1.30 -7.19
C THR A 417 6.88 -0.05 -7.97
N ILE A 418 7.23 -0.01 -9.24
CA ILE A 418 6.80 1.00 -10.19
C ILE A 418 6.14 0.33 -11.40
N ASN A 419 5.06 0.90 -11.92
CA ASN A 419 4.53 0.50 -13.22
C ASN A 419 5.47 1.00 -14.32
N VAL A 420 5.86 0.07 -15.20
CA VAL A 420 6.79 0.33 -16.31
C VAL A 420 6.05 0.20 -17.64
N ASP A 421 6.34 1.10 -18.57
CA ASP A 421 5.67 1.17 -19.86
C ASP A 421 6.63 1.32 -21.05
N LYS A 422 7.93 1.59 -20.78
CA LYS A 422 8.93 1.86 -21.82
C LYS A 422 10.02 0.81 -21.82
N ALA A 423 10.06 -0.04 -22.85
CA ALA A 423 11.11 -1.01 -23.05
C ALA A 423 12.45 -0.32 -23.41
N ILE A 424 13.53 -0.69 -22.75
CA ILE A 424 14.90 -0.26 -23.02
C ILE A 424 15.67 -1.48 -23.50
N GLU A 425 16.08 -1.47 -24.74
CA GLU A 425 16.85 -2.58 -25.32
C GLU A 425 18.27 -2.62 -24.76
N VAL A 426 18.69 -3.82 -24.35
CA VAL A 426 20.06 -4.08 -23.94
C VAL A 426 20.62 -5.31 -24.65
N ILE A 427 21.88 -5.23 -25.01
CA ILE A 427 22.67 -6.37 -25.49
C ILE A 427 23.65 -6.71 -24.37
N GLY A 428 23.61 -7.94 -23.88
CA GLY A 428 24.46 -8.40 -22.79
C GLY A 428 24.85 -9.86 -22.94
N THR A 429 25.81 -10.30 -22.15
CA THR A 429 26.22 -11.71 -22.08
C THR A 429 25.26 -12.51 -21.21
N LYS A 430 25.38 -13.84 -21.20
CA LYS A 430 24.62 -14.75 -20.31
C LYS A 430 24.84 -14.48 -18.82
N GLU A 431 25.91 -13.77 -18.47
CA GLU A 431 26.28 -13.41 -17.11
C GLU A 431 25.66 -12.09 -16.65
N THR A 432 24.97 -11.40 -17.57
CA THR A 432 24.25 -10.16 -17.23
C THR A 432 23.00 -10.48 -16.38
N SER A 433 22.78 -9.75 -15.30
CA SER A 433 21.66 -9.98 -14.39
C SER A 433 20.29 -9.93 -15.08
N SER A 434 19.33 -10.70 -14.59
CA SER A 434 17.99 -10.80 -15.20
C SER A 434 17.02 -9.69 -14.79
N ASN A 435 17.38 -8.83 -13.82
CA ASN A 435 16.48 -7.82 -13.30
C ASN A 435 15.96 -6.84 -14.36
N LEU A 436 14.71 -6.41 -14.23
CA LEU A 436 14.06 -5.52 -15.19
C LEU A 436 14.46 -4.05 -15.04
N ARG A 437 14.80 -3.60 -13.83
CA ARG A 437 15.07 -2.19 -13.55
C ARG A 437 16.55 -1.85 -13.41
N TYR A 438 17.41 -2.83 -13.22
CA TYR A 438 18.85 -2.67 -13.24
C TYR A 438 19.54 -3.86 -13.92
N LYS A 439 20.71 -3.63 -14.44
CA LYS A 439 21.59 -4.69 -14.97
C LYS A 439 22.99 -4.50 -14.43
N THR A 440 23.67 -5.60 -14.19
CA THR A 440 25.11 -5.63 -13.90
C THR A 440 25.81 -6.65 -14.78
N GLY A 441 26.99 -6.33 -15.24
CA GLY A 441 27.81 -7.17 -16.12
C GLY A 441 28.95 -6.39 -16.75
N GLN A 442 29.86 -7.09 -17.43
CA GLN A 442 31.04 -6.49 -18.05
C GLN A 442 30.72 -5.81 -19.38
N SER A 443 30.06 -6.51 -20.29
CA SER A 443 29.79 -6.06 -21.66
C SER A 443 28.30 -5.86 -21.87
N ILE A 444 27.80 -4.69 -21.49
CA ILE A 444 26.39 -4.33 -21.70
C ILE A 444 26.35 -3.14 -22.64
N SER A 445 25.64 -3.27 -23.77
CA SER A 445 25.36 -2.20 -24.71
C SER A 445 23.92 -1.70 -24.54
N TYR A 446 23.71 -0.39 -24.55
CA TYR A 446 22.44 0.26 -24.25
C TYR A 446 22.45 1.72 -24.70
N ASN A 447 21.28 2.35 -24.75
CA ASN A 447 21.16 3.77 -24.98
C ASN A 447 21.47 4.57 -23.68
N LYS A 448 22.56 5.30 -23.65
CA LYS A 448 23.02 6.07 -22.48
C LYS A 448 22.03 7.12 -21.99
N LYS A 449 21.12 7.65 -22.84
CA LYS A 449 20.14 8.65 -22.45
C LYS A 449 19.03 8.07 -21.52
N GLU A 450 18.75 6.77 -21.65
CA GLU A 450 17.66 6.07 -20.98
C GLU A 450 18.06 5.43 -19.66
N VAL A 451 19.34 5.48 -19.31
CA VAL A 451 19.90 4.82 -18.13
C VAL A 451 20.75 5.76 -17.28
N LEU A 452 20.83 5.45 -15.98
CA LEU A 452 21.91 5.91 -15.11
C LEU A 452 23.01 4.86 -15.16
N GLU A 453 24.16 5.21 -15.70
CA GLU A 453 25.33 4.34 -15.84
C GLU A 453 26.29 4.56 -14.67
N ILE A 454 26.73 3.47 -14.02
CA ILE A 454 27.77 3.47 -13.00
C ILE A 454 28.91 2.59 -13.52
N ILE A 455 29.97 3.23 -13.97
CA ILE A 455 31.14 2.55 -14.55
C ILE A 455 31.96 1.87 -13.45
N ASP A 456 32.19 2.57 -12.35
CA ASP A 456 32.84 2.01 -11.16
C ASP A 456 31.79 1.81 -10.03
N PRO A 457 31.29 0.59 -9.83
CA PRO A 457 30.34 0.29 -8.77
C PRO A 457 30.81 0.69 -7.36
N THR A 458 32.12 0.73 -7.13
CA THR A 458 32.70 1.02 -5.81
C THR A 458 32.43 2.47 -5.38
N GLU A 459 32.22 3.40 -6.32
CA GLU A 459 31.81 4.78 -6.04
C GLU A 459 30.47 4.88 -5.32
N LEU A 460 29.56 3.92 -5.60
CA LEU A 460 28.27 3.78 -4.93
C LEU A 460 28.28 2.69 -3.85
N LYS A 461 29.45 2.25 -3.40
CA LYS A 461 29.63 1.16 -2.45
C LYS A 461 28.89 -0.12 -2.86
N LEU A 462 28.85 -0.39 -4.17
CA LEU A 462 28.35 -1.63 -4.75
C LEU A 462 29.47 -2.62 -5.00
N PRO A 463 29.24 -3.92 -4.82
CA PRO A 463 30.22 -4.94 -5.18
C PRO A 463 30.37 -5.03 -6.70
N SER A 464 31.57 -5.39 -7.14
CA SER A 464 31.85 -5.70 -8.54
C SER A 464 31.93 -7.22 -8.67
N PRO A 465 30.87 -7.91 -9.16
CA PRO A 465 30.88 -9.38 -9.25
C PRO A 465 32.05 -9.92 -10.10
N GLN A 466 32.44 -9.15 -11.11
CA GLN A 466 33.55 -9.46 -11.99
C GLN A 466 34.38 -8.19 -12.24
N ILE A 467 35.64 -8.36 -12.63
CA ILE A 467 36.51 -7.24 -13.01
C ILE A 467 35.87 -6.44 -14.14
N ASN A 468 35.82 -5.12 -14.02
CA ASN A 468 35.15 -4.20 -14.94
C ASN A 468 33.63 -4.37 -15.11
N SER A 469 32.96 -5.02 -14.15
CA SER A 469 31.49 -4.98 -14.13
C SER A 469 31.00 -3.56 -13.88
N LYS A 470 29.97 -3.18 -14.60
CA LYS A 470 29.24 -1.90 -14.40
C LYS A 470 27.81 -2.15 -14.02
N PHE A 471 27.16 -1.16 -13.42
CA PHE A 471 25.72 -1.14 -13.21
C PHE A 471 25.05 -0.13 -14.13
N ILE A 472 23.88 -0.50 -14.61
CA ILE A 472 22.96 0.42 -15.28
C ILE A 472 21.59 0.32 -14.63
N PHE A 473 20.96 1.47 -14.43
CA PHE A 473 19.61 1.58 -13.86
C PHE A 473 18.69 2.23 -14.90
N ALA A 474 17.54 1.64 -15.12
CA ALA A 474 16.53 2.23 -15.98
C ALA A 474 15.99 3.51 -15.35
N LYS A 475 15.95 4.60 -16.12
CA LYS A 475 15.35 5.86 -15.71
C LYS A 475 13.83 5.81 -15.87
N GLU A 476 13.15 6.70 -15.19
CA GLU A 476 11.70 6.92 -15.34
C GLU A 476 10.91 5.60 -15.24
N GLN A 477 10.01 5.35 -16.16
CA GLN A 477 9.20 4.12 -16.24
C GLN A 477 9.79 3.08 -17.21
N GLY A 478 11.09 3.17 -17.48
CA GLY A 478 11.79 2.22 -18.34
C GLY A 478 11.99 0.84 -17.72
N TYR A 479 12.06 -0.20 -18.54
CA TYR A 479 12.48 -1.54 -18.13
C TYR A 479 13.35 -2.19 -19.20
N PHE A 480 14.29 -3.05 -18.79
CA PHE A 480 15.23 -3.67 -19.68
C PHE A 480 14.66 -4.91 -20.35
N VAL A 481 14.81 -4.96 -21.68
CA VAL A 481 14.54 -6.15 -22.51
C VAL A 481 15.82 -6.54 -23.23
N TYR A 482 16.05 -7.86 -23.34
CA TYR A 482 17.17 -8.34 -24.17
C TYR A 482 16.80 -8.29 -25.64
N GLN A 483 17.67 -7.71 -26.44
CA GLN A 483 17.58 -7.85 -27.87
C GLN A 483 17.95 -9.29 -28.23
N ASN A 484 17.00 -10.05 -28.74
CA ASN A 484 17.27 -11.39 -29.29
C ASN A 484 18.09 -11.20 -30.58
N ASN A 485 19.38 -11.44 -30.47
CA ASN A 485 20.18 -11.64 -31.65
C ASN A 485 19.85 -13.07 -32.16
N PHE A 486 19.01 -13.14 -33.19
CA PHE A 486 18.87 -14.34 -34.01
C PHE A 486 20.03 -14.46 -34.95
#